data_0d9c4515a6369c6665c910476bcf85b2
#
_entry.id   0d9c4515a6369c6665c910476bcf85b2
#
_cell.length_a   1.000
_cell.length_b   1.000
_cell.length_c   1.000
_cell.angle_alpha   90.00
_cell.angle_beta   90.00
_cell.angle_gamma   90.00
#
_symmetry.space_group_name_H-M   'P 1'
#
loop_
_entity.id
_entity.type
_entity.pdbx_description
1 polymer ?
#
loop_
_entity_poly.entity_id
_entity_poly.type
_entity_poly.pdbx_seq_one_letter_code
_entity_poly.pdbx_strand_id
1 'polypeptide(L)'
;MPSPVSPEAAYRRRLLVFLSVASFFEGYDFLALSQLLPTLRDHFELSKVAGGALVTVVNVGTMIAYWLVRRADTWGRKRALAVTIAGYTVASLASGLAPNIWTFAIAQLLGRIFLIAEWAISLVIAAEELPAAERGHAMGIIQACSSLGAIVCAGLVPVLLRLPTGWRTVYFVGAVPLLLVAFARRGMQETKRFQSRAGAQRASFFSILRGPHAGRVALVATVWALSYVCTQTAVTFWKDFALHERNLTESEAGLSISVAAVGALPLVFLAGKMLDLWGRRLGAVIIFVATSLGTSAAYLAAGKVSLTAALTVAIFGTTAILTVLNAYNAELFPTELRADAFAWANNLLGRVGYVLAPVAVGWLAEQSSWSVAVSATAVFPMIALGIILARFPETRGKELEETAVT
;
A
#
# COMPACT_ATOMS: atom_id res chain seq x y z
N MET A 1 20.36 -36.44 -15.65
CA MET A 1 19.80 -35.39 -16.46
C MET A 1 18.57 -34.87 -15.71
N PRO A 2 18.38 -33.57 -15.47
CA PRO A 2 17.16 -33.07 -14.84
C PRO A 2 15.98 -33.41 -15.76
N SER A 3 14.91 -33.96 -15.17
CA SER A 3 13.68 -34.28 -15.90
C SER A 3 13.14 -33.05 -16.63
N PRO A 4 12.61 -33.15 -17.84
CA PRO A 4 12.06 -32.01 -18.57
C PRO A 4 10.94 -31.37 -17.74
N VAL A 5 11.09 -30.06 -17.52
CA VAL A 5 10.09 -29.26 -16.80
C VAL A 5 8.76 -29.38 -17.54
N SER A 6 7.70 -29.80 -16.86
CA SER A 6 6.38 -29.94 -17.48
C SER A 6 5.92 -28.59 -18.07
N PRO A 7 5.16 -28.56 -19.19
CA PRO A 7 4.66 -27.32 -19.78
C PRO A 7 3.89 -26.44 -18.79
N GLU A 8 3.19 -27.07 -17.86
CA GLU A 8 2.43 -26.38 -16.80
C GLU A 8 3.35 -25.72 -15.78
N ALA A 9 4.44 -26.39 -15.36
CA ALA A 9 5.42 -25.81 -14.45
C ALA A 9 6.18 -24.63 -15.11
N ALA A 10 6.48 -24.74 -16.42
CA ALA A 10 7.07 -23.66 -17.18
C ALA A 10 6.12 -22.45 -17.29
N TYR A 11 4.83 -22.66 -17.48
CA TYR A 11 3.81 -21.60 -17.48
C TYR A 11 3.73 -20.90 -16.12
N ARG A 12 3.61 -21.64 -15.01
CA ARG A 12 3.55 -21.10 -13.64
C ARG A 12 4.78 -20.24 -13.31
N ARG A 13 5.97 -20.73 -13.67
CA ARG A 13 7.21 -19.96 -13.48
C ARG A 13 7.20 -18.64 -14.26
N ARG A 14 6.78 -18.66 -15.52
CA ARG A 14 6.64 -17.44 -16.35
C ARG A 14 5.63 -16.48 -15.77
N LEU A 15 4.49 -16.99 -15.30
CA LEU A 15 3.45 -16.19 -14.65
C LEU A 15 3.97 -15.53 -13.39
N LEU A 16 4.66 -16.28 -12.51
CA LEU A 16 5.23 -15.72 -11.29
C LEU A 16 6.24 -14.61 -11.59
N VAL A 17 7.16 -14.84 -12.54
CA VAL A 17 8.13 -13.82 -12.96
C VAL A 17 7.40 -12.57 -13.48
N PHE A 18 6.39 -12.74 -14.32
CA PHE A 18 5.61 -11.64 -14.85
C PHE A 18 4.92 -10.82 -13.75
N LEU A 19 4.20 -11.48 -12.82
CA LEU A 19 3.53 -10.82 -11.70
C LEU A 19 4.53 -10.12 -10.77
N SER A 20 5.71 -10.74 -10.54
CA SER A 20 6.77 -10.16 -9.72
C SER A 20 7.36 -8.88 -10.32
N VAL A 21 7.59 -8.88 -11.64
CA VAL A 21 8.11 -7.69 -12.34
C VAL A 21 7.05 -6.59 -12.38
N ALA A 22 5.79 -6.92 -12.63
CA ALA A 22 4.69 -5.95 -12.59
C ALA A 22 4.60 -5.30 -11.19
N SER A 23 4.62 -6.12 -10.13
CA SER A 23 4.58 -5.62 -8.74
C SER A 23 5.82 -4.82 -8.35
N PHE A 24 7.00 -5.11 -8.92
CA PHE A 24 8.17 -4.26 -8.71
C PHE A 24 7.93 -2.83 -9.21
N PHE A 25 7.41 -2.66 -10.42
CA PHE A 25 7.09 -1.33 -10.95
C PHE A 25 5.90 -0.68 -10.22
N GLU A 26 4.95 -1.47 -9.75
CA GLU A 26 3.87 -0.99 -8.86
C GLU A 26 4.48 -0.35 -7.60
N GLY A 27 5.37 -1.05 -6.91
CA GLY A 27 6.02 -0.52 -5.71
C GLY A 27 6.87 0.72 -5.99
N TYR A 28 7.56 0.77 -7.14
CA TYR A 28 8.30 1.93 -7.60
C TYR A 28 7.38 3.15 -7.78
N ASP A 29 6.32 3.03 -8.56
CA ASP A 29 5.39 4.13 -8.85
C ASP A 29 4.58 4.55 -7.61
N PHE A 30 4.26 3.58 -6.73
CA PHE A 30 3.57 3.86 -5.48
C PHE A 30 4.35 4.86 -4.61
N LEU A 31 5.66 4.70 -4.52
CA LEU A 31 6.51 5.56 -3.71
C LEU A 31 6.93 6.85 -4.44
N ALA A 32 6.92 6.87 -5.77
CA ALA A 32 7.44 7.98 -6.59
C ALA A 32 6.85 9.34 -6.20
N LEU A 33 5.52 9.43 -5.98
CA LEU A 33 4.89 10.69 -5.58
C LEU A 33 5.46 11.21 -4.25
N SER A 34 5.61 10.34 -3.24
CA SER A 34 6.17 10.74 -1.94
C SER A 34 7.63 11.18 -2.04
N GLN A 35 8.40 10.51 -2.91
CA GLN A 35 9.80 10.85 -3.15
C GLN A 35 9.97 12.16 -3.92
N LEU A 36 9.02 12.52 -4.77
CA LEU A 36 9.05 13.72 -5.58
C LEU A 36 8.28 14.89 -4.97
N LEU A 37 7.52 14.68 -3.89
CA LEU A 37 6.66 15.70 -3.33
C LEU A 37 7.37 17.03 -3.02
N PRO A 38 8.57 17.04 -2.38
CA PRO A 38 9.30 18.29 -2.19
C PRO A 38 9.66 18.97 -3.52
N THR A 39 10.24 18.24 -4.46
CA THR A 39 10.61 18.77 -5.79
C THR A 39 9.40 19.28 -6.58
N LEU A 40 8.25 18.60 -6.49
CA LEU A 40 7.00 19.05 -7.13
C LEU A 40 6.44 20.30 -6.46
N ARG A 41 6.56 20.40 -5.13
CA ARG A 41 6.16 21.61 -4.40
C ARG A 41 6.99 22.80 -4.84
N ASP A 42 8.29 22.64 -4.92
CA ASP A 42 9.20 23.71 -5.38
C ASP A 42 8.95 24.08 -6.84
N HIS A 43 8.75 23.09 -7.72
CA HIS A 43 8.56 23.31 -9.15
C HIS A 43 7.24 23.99 -9.50
N PHE A 44 6.16 23.68 -8.77
CA PHE A 44 4.83 24.22 -8.98
C PHE A 44 4.44 25.30 -7.95
N GLU A 45 5.39 25.73 -7.11
CA GLU A 45 5.21 26.75 -6.05
C GLU A 45 4.04 26.42 -5.10
N LEU A 46 3.95 25.15 -4.68
CA LEU A 46 2.86 24.67 -3.83
C LEU A 46 3.17 24.89 -2.35
N SER A 47 2.17 25.42 -1.62
CA SER A 47 2.18 25.43 -0.16
C SER A 47 2.15 24.01 0.41
N LYS A 48 2.41 23.84 1.70
CA LYS A 48 2.31 22.53 2.36
C LYS A 48 0.88 21.98 2.29
N VAL A 49 -0.13 22.87 2.42
CA VAL A 49 -1.55 22.49 2.25
C VAL A 49 -1.81 21.98 0.84
N ALA A 50 -1.32 22.67 -0.19
CA ALA A 50 -1.52 22.28 -1.58
C ALA A 50 -0.81 20.95 -1.90
N GLY A 51 0.38 20.72 -1.34
CA GLY A 51 1.08 19.44 -1.41
C GLY A 51 0.29 18.30 -0.76
N GLY A 52 -0.26 18.53 0.43
CA GLY A 52 -1.15 17.59 1.10
C GLY A 52 -2.44 17.33 0.32
N ALA A 53 -3.04 18.36 -0.26
CA ALA A 53 -4.23 18.24 -1.13
C ALA A 53 -3.93 17.42 -2.39
N LEU A 54 -2.77 17.60 -3.03
CA LEU A 54 -2.33 16.77 -4.14
C LEU A 54 -2.31 15.29 -3.76
N VAL A 55 -1.68 14.94 -2.64
CA VAL A 55 -1.64 13.55 -2.15
C VAL A 55 -3.05 13.04 -1.84
N THR A 56 -3.91 13.87 -1.25
CA THR A 56 -5.32 13.53 -0.99
C THR A 56 -6.07 13.21 -2.27
N VAL A 57 -5.98 14.06 -3.31
CA VAL A 57 -6.63 13.82 -4.61
C VAL A 57 -6.16 12.49 -5.21
N VAL A 58 -4.86 12.24 -5.21
CA VAL A 58 -4.31 10.98 -5.73
C VAL A 58 -4.80 9.77 -4.92
N ASN A 59 -4.88 9.91 -3.60
CA ASN A 59 -5.32 8.83 -2.71
C ASN A 59 -6.81 8.47 -2.87
N VAL A 60 -7.67 9.40 -3.34
CA VAL A 60 -9.06 9.08 -3.74
C VAL A 60 -9.08 7.92 -4.75
N GLY A 61 -8.08 7.84 -5.61
CA GLY A 61 -7.91 6.75 -6.56
C GLY A 61 -7.89 5.36 -5.92
N THR A 62 -7.41 5.24 -4.67
CA THR A 62 -7.39 3.95 -3.95
C THR A 62 -8.81 3.44 -3.62
N MET A 63 -9.75 4.33 -3.37
CA MET A 63 -11.17 3.98 -3.13
C MET A 63 -11.85 3.61 -4.46
N ILE A 64 -11.59 4.37 -5.51
CA ILE A 64 -12.16 4.13 -6.85
C ILE A 64 -11.62 2.82 -7.42
N ALA A 65 -10.36 2.46 -7.17
CA ALA A 65 -9.72 1.21 -7.62
C ALA A 65 -10.51 -0.04 -7.21
N TYR A 66 -11.18 -0.02 -6.07
CA TYR A 66 -12.01 -1.13 -5.61
C TYR A 66 -13.08 -1.54 -6.66
N TRP A 67 -13.71 -0.56 -7.30
CA TRP A 67 -14.71 -0.83 -8.33
C TRP A 67 -14.11 -1.46 -9.59
N LEU A 68 -12.88 -1.08 -9.92
CA LEU A 68 -12.16 -1.68 -11.05
C LEU A 68 -11.75 -3.14 -10.74
N VAL A 69 -11.26 -3.40 -9.52
CA VAL A 69 -10.96 -4.78 -9.06
C VAL A 69 -12.21 -5.66 -9.13
N ARG A 70 -13.34 -5.14 -8.67
CA ARG A 70 -14.62 -5.86 -8.75
C ARG A 70 -15.05 -6.16 -10.18
N ARG A 71 -14.74 -5.29 -11.14
CA ARG A 71 -15.00 -5.52 -12.56
C ARG A 71 -14.16 -6.66 -13.15
N ALA A 72 -12.98 -6.95 -12.58
CA ALA A 72 -12.16 -8.09 -13.00
C ALA A 72 -12.87 -9.43 -12.84
N ASP A 73 -13.83 -9.51 -11.92
CA ASP A 73 -14.69 -10.69 -11.73
C ASP A 73 -15.64 -10.96 -12.90
N THR A 74 -15.95 -9.94 -13.71
CA THR A 74 -16.84 -10.03 -14.86
C THR A 74 -16.10 -9.95 -16.20
N TRP A 75 -15.01 -9.19 -16.26
CA TRP A 75 -14.22 -8.99 -17.49
C TRP A 75 -13.21 -10.10 -17.77
N GLY A 76 -12.88 -10.91 -16.74
CA GLY A 76 -11.77 -11.85 -16.75
C GLY A 76 -10.48 -11.27 -16.19
N ARG A 77 -9.69 -12.12 -15.53
CA ARG A 77 -8.45 -11.72 -14.83
C ARG A 77 -7.38 -11.19 -15.76
N LYS A 78 -7.15 -11.91 -16.88
CA LYS A 78 -6.18 -11.55 -17.91
C LYS A 78 -6.46 -10.18 -18.53
N ARG A 79 -7.72 -9.94 -18.91
CA ARG A 79 -8.12 -8.68 -19.55
C ARG A 79 -8.01 -7.52 -18.56
N ALA A 80 -8.49 -7.71 -17.34
CA ALA A 80 -8.43 -6.69 -16.29
C ALA A 80 -6.98 -6.32 -15.96
N LEU A 81 -6.08 -7.30 -15.79
CA LEU A 81 -4.67 -7.05 -15.54
C LEU A 81 -4.00 -6.28 -16.69
N ALA A 82 -4.28 -6.65 -17.94
CA ALA A 82 -3.73 -5.95 -19.09
C ALA A 82 -4.19 -4.48 -19.15
N VAL A 83 -5.48 -4.22 -18.86
CA VAL A 83 -6.03 -2.86 -18.82
C VAL A 83 -5.41 -2.04 -17.69
N THR A 84 -5.23 -2.64 -16.52
CA THR A 84 -4.65 -1.91 -15.36
C THR A 84 -3.19 -1.57 -15.59
N ILE A 85 -2.37 -2.50 -16.09
CA ILE A 85 -0.96 -2.21 -16.42
C ILE A 85 -0.87 -1.13 -17.51
N ALA A 86 -1.65 -1.24 -18.58
CA ALA A 86 -1.65 -0.22 -19.64
C ALA A 86 -2.11 1.14 -19.10
N GLY A 87 -3.17 1.16 -18.28
CA GLY A 87 -3.73 2.37 -17.72
C GLY A 87 -2.75 3.13 -16.82
N TYR A 88 -2.09 2.45 -15.88
CA TYR A 88 -1.13 3.14 -15.01
C TYR A 88 0.13 3.56 -15.77
N THR A 89 0.57 2.77 -16.75
CA THR A 89 1.73 3.14 -17.59
C THR A 89 1.48 4.41 -18.39
N VAL A 90 0.29 4.50 -19.04
CA VAL A 90 -0.12 5.71 -19.76
C VAL A 90 -0.25 6.89 -18.80
N ALA A 91 -0.82 6.67 -17.63
CA ALA A 91 -0.96 7.70 -16.60
C ALA A 91 0.40 8.17 -16.06
N SER A 92 1.37 7.26 -15.89
CA SER A 92 2.75 7.60 -15.50
C SER A 92 3.43 8.46 -16.56
N LEU A 93 3.33 8.08 -17.85
CA LEU A 93 3.82 8.92 -18.96
C LEU A 93 3.16 10.30 -18.99
N ALA A 94 1.83 10.36 -18.83
CA ALA A 94 1.08 11.61 -18.78
C ALA A 94 1.52 12.48 -17.61
N SER A 95 1.86 11.88 -16.46
CA SER A 95 2.41 12.58 -15.30
C SER A 95 3.77 13.21 -15.62
N GLY A 96 4.67 12.45 -16.29
CA GLY A 96 5.98 12.97 -16.73
C GLY A 96 5.88 14.08 -17.78
N LEU A 97 4.80 14.12 -18.57
CA LEU A 97 4.56 15.12 -19.61
C LEU A 97 3.67 16.28 -19.11
N ALA A 98 3.22 16.26 -17.86
CA ALA A 98 2.27 17.25 -17.34
C ALA A 98 2.84 18.69 -17.38
N PRO A 99 2.13 19.65 -17.99
CA PRO A 99 2.59 21.04 -18.06
C PRO A 99 2.25 21.84 -16.79
N ASN A 100 1.29 21.38 -16.00
CA ASN A 100 0.82 22.05 -14.79
C ASN A 100 0.33 21.05 -13.73
N ILE A 101 0.11 21.55 -12.52
CA ILE A 101 -0.27 20.72 -11.36
C ILE A 101 -1.62 20.00 -11.55
N TRP A 102 -2.58 20.60 -12.26
CA TRP A 102 -3.90 20.00 -12.44
C TRP A 102 -3.86 18.79 -13.35
N THR A 103 -3.15 18.90 -14.49
CA THR A 103 -2.94 17.76 -15.39
C THR A 103 -2.12 16.66 -14.72
N PHE A 104 -1.13 17.03 -13.91
CA PHE A 104 -0.37 16.11 -13.10
C PHE A 104 -1.26 15.38 -12.08
N ALA A 105 -2.07 16.10 -11.31
CA ALA A 105 -2.95 15.53 -10.30
C ALA A 105 -3.97 14.56 -10.90
N ILE A 106 -4.56 14.90 -12.07
CA ILE A 106 -5.49 14.00 -12.77
C ILE A 106 -4.77 12.76 -13.28
N ALA A 107 -3.60 12.89 -13.88
CA ALA A 107 -2.80 11.77 -14.35
C ALA A 107 -2.42 10.84 -13.19
N GLN A 108 -1.98 11.39 -12.05
CA GLN A 108 -1.64 10.62 -10.85
C GLN A 108 -2.86 9.96 -10.21
N LEU A 109 -4.03 10.62 -10.17
CA LEU A 109 -5.28 10.01 -9.71
C LEU A 109 -5.64 8.79 -10.56
N LEU A 110 -5.62 8.93 -11.89
CA LEU A 110 -5.88 7.81 -12.81
C LEU A 110 -4.82 6.71 -12.65
N GLY A 111 -3.54 7.09 -12.56
CA GLY A 111 -2.45 6.17 -12.30
C GLY A 111 -2.67 5.36 -11.03
N ARG A 112 -3.07 6.01 -9.94
CA ARG A 112 -3.35 5.36 -8.64
C ARG A 112 -4.50 4.37 -8.73
N ILE A 113 -5.57 4.67 -9.48
CA ILE A 113 -6.68 3.75 -9.70
C ILE A 113 -6.18 2.46 -10.34
N PHE A 114 -5.46 2.57 -11.44
CA PHE A 114 -4.98 1.41 -12.18
C PHE A 114 -3.90 0.63 -11.42
N LEU A 115 -3.00 1.30 -10.75
CA LEU A 115 -1.89 0.72 -10.00
C LEU A 115 -2.40 -0.14 -8.83
N ILE A 116 -3.33 0.38 -8.02
CA ILE A 116 -3.91 -0.38 -6.89
C ILE A 116 -4.75 -1.56 -7.42
N ALA A 117 -5.47 -1.38 -8.52
CA ALA A 117 -6.23 -2.45 -9.13
C ALA A 117 -5.31 -3.54 -9.71
N GLU A 118 -4.20 -3.16 -10.33
CA GLU A 118 -3.17 -4.09 -10.84
C GLU A 118 -2.63 -4.98 -9.72
N TRP A 119 -2.16 -4.40 -8.63
CA TRP A 119 -1.64 -5.10 -7.47
C TRP A 119 -2.65 -6.12 -6.91
N ALA A 120 -3.90 -5.71 -6.70
CA ALA A 120 -4.95 -6.58 -6.19
C ALA A 120 -5.27 -7.74 -7.14
N ILE A 121 -5.36 -7.48 -8.46
CA ILE A 121 -5.64 -8.51 -9.48
C ILE A 121 -4.46 -9.48 -9.60
N SER A 122 -3.22 -9.01 -9.52
CA SER A 122 -2.00 -9.83 -9.52
C SER A 122 -2.01 -10.87 -8.39
N LEU A 123 -2.38 -10.45 -7.17
CA LEU A 123 -2.51 -11.35 -6.03
C LEU A 123 -3.65 -12.37 -6.22
N VAL A 124 -4.79 -11.94 -6.80
CA VAL A 124 -5.90 -12.86 -7.11
C VAL A 124 -5.46 -13.91 -8.14
N ILE A 125 -4.77 -13.51 -9.21
CA ILE A 125 -4.26 -14.45 -10.23
C ILE A 125 -3.27 -15.44 -9.59
N ALA A 126 -2.35 -14.97 -8.74
CA ALA A 126 -1.43 -15.85 -8.03
C ALA A 126 -2.17 -16.86 -7.14
N ALA A 127 -3.24 -16.43 -6.47
CA ALA A 127 -4.07 -17.28 -5.63
C ALA A 127 -4.88 -18.32 -6.43
N GLU A 128 -5.29 -18.01 -7.66
CA GLU A 128 -6.12 -18.86 -8.51
C GLU A 128 -5.30 -19.89 -9.31
N GLU A 129 -4.10 -19.49 -9.80
CA GLU A 129 -3.29 -20.30 -10.74
C GLU A 129 -2.23 -21.15 -10.04
N LEU A 130 -1.82 -20.79 -8.82
CA LEU A 130 -0.76 -21.51 -8.13
C LEU A 130 -1.32 -22.57 -7.17
N PRO A 131 -0.63 -23.74 -7.02
CA PRO A 131 -1.00 -24.78 -6.07
C PRO A 131 -1.04 -24.24 -4.64
N ALA A 132 -1.91 -24.81 -3.81
CA ALA A 132 -2.07 -24.40 -2.41
C ALA A 132 -0.74 -24.42 -1.63
N ALA A 133 0.12 -25.41 -1.89
CA ALA A 133 1.44 -25.56 -1.23
C ALA A 133 2.44 -24.46 -1.61
N GLU A 134 2.34 -23.87 -2.82
CA GLU A 134 3.28 -22.87 -3.34
C GLU A 134 2.73 -21.44 -3.23
N ARG A 135 1.42 -21.27 -3.01
CA ARG A 135 0.70 -20.00 -3.07
C ARG A 135 1.24 -18.95 -2.10
N GLY A 136 1.48 -19.34 -0.85
CA GLY A 136 2.01 -18.44 0.17
C GLY A 136 3.41 -17.93 -0.18
N HIS A 137 4.27 -18.82 -0.66
CA HIS A 137 5.63 -18.47 -1.10
C HIS A 137 5.60 -17.52 -2.30
N ALA A 138 4.76 -17.79 -3.28
CA ALA A 138 4.62 -16.95 -4.47
C ALA A 138 4.08 -15.54 -4.15
N MET A 139 3.06 -15.45 -3.28
CA MET A 139 2.56 -14.17 -2.80
C MET A 139 3.64 -13.38 -2.04
N GLY A 140 4.45 -14.08 -1.25
CA GLY A 140 5.61 -13.49 -0.57
C GLY A 140 6.64 -12.91 -1.55
N ILE A 141 6.95 -13.63 -2.65
CA ILE A 141 7.86 -13.14 -3.70
C ILE A 141 7.28 -11.88 -4.37
N ILE A 142 6.00 -11.90 -4.78
CA ILE A 142 5.33 -10.77 -5.42
C ILE A 142 5.39 -9.53 -4.50
N GLN A 143 5.07 -9.69 -3.23
CA GLN A 143 5.12 -8.60 -2.24
C GLN A 143 6.55 -8.11 -1.98
N ALA A 144 7.54 -9.01 -1.94
CA ALA A 144 8.94 -8.63 -1.81
C ALA A 144 9.44 -7.84 -3.02
N CYS A 145 8.99 -8.18 -4.24
CA CYS A 145 9.31 -7.42 -5.45
C CYS A 145 8.70 -6.01 -5.42
N SER A 146 7.46 -5.85 -4.95
CA SER A 146 6.85 -4.52 -4.74
C SER A 146 7.67 -3.69 -3.73
N SER A 147 8.04 -4.28 -2.60
CA SER A 147 8.90 -3.60 -1.61
C SER A 147 10.27 -3.22 -2.19
N LEU A 148 10.87 -4.09 -2.99
CA LEU A 148 12.14 -3.81 -3.67
C LEU A 148 11.98 -2.65 -4.68
N GLY A 149 10.88 -2.58 -5.41
CA GLY A 149 10.57 -1.46 -6.29
C GLY A 149 10.53 -0.12 -5.55
N ALA A 150 9.88 -0.08 -4.40
CA ALA A 150 9.85 1.10 -3.55
C ALA A 150 11.25 1.50 -3.04
N ILE A 151 12.06 0.55 -2.59
CA ILE A 151 13.45 0.79 -2.15
C ILE A 151 14.29 1.36 -3.30
N VAL A 152 14.17 0.76 -4.48
CA VAL A 152 14.89 1.21 -5.69
C VAL A 152 14.44 2.61 -6.08
N CYS A 153 13.15 2.93 -6.00
CA CYS A 153 12.63 4.29 -6.24
C CYS A 153 13.32 5.30 -5.31
N ALA A 154 13.35 5.03 -4.00
CA ALA A 154 13.97 5.94 -3.04
C ALA A 154 15.46 6.20 -3.31
N GLY A 155 16.21 5.14 -3.65
CA GLY A 155 17.63 5.25 -3.98
C GLY A 155 17.93 5.86 -5.34
N LEU A 156 17.05 5.65 -6.33
CA LEU A 156 17.25 6.09 -7.70
C LEU A 156 16.80 7.53 -7.95
N VAL A 157 15.77 8.01 -7.29
CA VAL A 157 15.22 9.36 -7.47
C VAL A 157 16.29 10.45 -7.39
N PRO A 158 17.22 10.48 -6.42
CA PRO A 158 18.26 11.50 -6.36
C PRO A 158 19.18 11.53 -7.59
N VAL A 159 19.38 10.37 -8.24
CA VAL A 159 20.18 10.26 -9.46
C VAL A 159 19.38 10.76 -10.68
N LEU A 160 18.10 10.36 -10.76
CA LEU A 160 17.21 10.75 -11.87
C LEU A 160 16.93 12.26 -11.87
N LEU A 161 16.86 12.89 -10.70
CA LEU A 161 16.68 14.35 -10.58
C LEU A 161 17.83 15.16 -11.19
N ARG A 162 19.02 14.59 -11.34
CA ARG A 162 20.20 15.26 -11.98
C ARG A 162 20.14 15.23 -13.49
N LEU A 163 19.24 14.43 -14.10
CA LEU A 163 19.07 14.35 -15.54
C LEU A 163 18.36 15.61 -16.08
N PRO A 164 18.54 15.97 -17.36
CA PRO A 164 17.97 17.19 -17.93
C PRO A 164 16.46 17.33 -17.79
N THR A 165 15.72 16.21 -17.75
CA THR A 165 14.29 16.17 -17.58
C THR A 165 13.85 16.19 -16.09
N GLY A 166 14.80 16.10 -15.17
CA GLY A 166 14.57 16.21 -13.73
C GLY A 166 13.55 15.20 -13.22
N TRP A 167 12.59 15.66 -12.43
CA TRP A 167 11.54 14.84 -11.82
C TRP A 167 10.68 14.04 -12.83
N ARG A 168 10.57 14.53 -14.06
CA ARG A 168 9.83 13.87 -15.14
C ARG A 168 10.42 12.50 -15.49
N THR A 169 11.75 12.36 -15.39
CA THR A 169 12.45 11.08 -15.66
C THR A 169 11.95 9.96 -14.76
N VAL A 170 11.58 10.26 -13.51
CA VAL A 170 11.09 9.26 -12.57
C VAL A 170 9.82 8.59 -13.10
N TYR A 171 8.92 9.36 -13.70
CA TYR A 171 7.70 8.84 -14.30
C TYR A 171 7.92 8.16 -15.65
N PHE A 172 8.95 8.57 -16.42
CA PHE A 172 9.32 7.87 -17.65
C PHE A 172 9.89 6.48 -17.36
N VAL A 173 10.63 6.31 -16.26
CA VAL A 173 11.06 4.99 -15.78
C VAL A 173 9.84 4.12 -15.40
N GLY A 174 8.81 4.69 -14.79
CA GLY A 174 7.54 4.02 -14.51
C GLY A 174 6.80 3.53 -15.76
N ALA A 175 7.12 4.06 -16.95
CA ALA A 175 6.55 3.62 -18.22
C ALA A 175 7.13 2.30 -18.75
N VAL A 176 8.26 1.82 -18.22
CA VAL A 176 8.90 0.55 -18.64
C VAL A 176 7.94 -0.64 -18.63
N PRO A 177 6.96 -0.75 -17.69
CA PRO A 177 5.95 -1.81 -17.70
C PRO A 177 5.14 -1.92 -19.00
N LEU A 178 5.08 -0.89 -19.84
CA LEU A 178 4.38 -0.97 -21.12
C LEU A 178 4.91 -2.12 -21.99
N LEU A 179 6.19 -2.43 -21.89
CA LEU A 179 6.81 -3.57 -22.56
C LEU A 179 6.25 -4.90 -22.06
N LEU A 180 5.87 -4.95 -20.76
CA LEU A 180 5.27 -6.13 -20.13
C LEU A 180 3.84 -6.38 -20.63
N VAL A 181 3.10 -5.34 -20.98
CA VAL A 181 1.74 -5.46 -21.52
C VAL A 181 1.75 -6.23 -22.83
N ALA A 182 2.71 -5.93 -23.71
CA ALA A 182 2.85 -6.66 -24.97
C ALA A 182 3.17 -8.14 -24.74
N PHE A 183 3.96 -8.45 -23.71
CA PHE A 183 4.30 -9.82 -23.31
C PHE A 183 3.12 -10.55 -22.65
N ALA A 184 2.39 -9.89 -21.77
CA ALA A 184 1.19 -10.45 -21.11
C ALA A 184 0.12 -10.89 -22.12
N ARG A 185 -0.06 -10.13 -23.20
CA ARG A 185 -1.02 -10.44 -24.26
C ARG A 185 -0.73 -11.76 -24.95
N ARG A 186 0.55 -12.13 -25.10
CA ARG A 186 0.96 -13.32 -25.86
C ARG A 186 1.05 -14.60 -25.04
N GLY A 187 1.29 -14.52 -23.73
CA GLY A 187 1.64 -15.66 -22.88
C GLY A 187 0.63 -16.05 -21.79
N MET A 188 -0.22 -15.13 -21.33
CA MET A 188 -1.19 -15.40 -20.26
C MET A 188 -2.46 -16.08 -20.77
N GLN A 189 -2.93 -17.08 -20.03
CA GLN A 189 -4.24 -17.69 -20.18
C GLN A 189 -5.21 -17.09 -19.16
N GLU A 190 -6.53 -17.16 -19.44
CA GLU A 190 -7.55 -16.80 -18.45
C GLU A 190 -7.56 -17.85 -17.34
N THR A 191 -7.78 -17.44 -16.08
CA THR A 191 -7.70 -18.37 -14.94
C THR A 191 -8.77 -19.45 -15.02
N LYS A 192 -8.38 -20.70 -14.70
CA LYS A 192 -9.29 -21.86 -14.70
C LYS A 192 -10.50 -21.65 -13.77
N ARG A 193 -10.26 -20.98 -12.63
CA ARG A 193 -11.32 -20.68 -11.65
C ARG A 193 -12.31 -19.63 -12.13
N PHE A 194 -11.89 -18.66 -12.93
CA PHE A 194 -12.80 -17.69 -13.55
C PHE A 194 -13.76 -18.42 -14.52
N GLN A 195 -13.21 -19.31 -15.34
CA GLN A 195 -14.00 -20.09 -16.31
C GLN A 195 -15.05 -20.99 -15.64
N SER A 196 -14.76 -21.56 -14.46
CA SER A 196 -15.69 -22.44 -13.72
C SER A 196 -16.75 -21.69 -12.90
N ARG A 197 -16.59 -20.40 -12.61
CA ARG A 197 -17.51 -19.59 -11.80
C ARG A 197 -18.49 -18.73 -12.59
N ALA A 198 -18.55 -18.86 -13.91
CA ALA A 198 -19.48 -18.10 -14.73
C ALA A 198 -20.93 -18.47 -14.34
N GLY A 199 -21.62 -17.57 -13.62
CA GLY A 199 -23.03 -17.72 -13.24
C GLY A 199 -23.36 -17.74 -11.74
N ALA A 200 -22.40 -17.68 -10.81
CA ALA A 200 -22.69 -17.64 -9.40
C ALA A 200 -23.32 -16.30 -8.97
N GLN A 201 -24.55 -16.32 -8.47
CA GLN A 201 -25.20 -15.16 -7.86
C GLN A 201 -24.46 -14.75 -6.59
N ARG A 202 -24.03 -13.48 -6.52
CA ARG A 202 -23.43 -12.89 -5.32
C ARG A 202 -24.52 -12.23 -4.48
N ALA A 203 -24.40 -12.36 -3.15
CA ALA A 203 -25.20 -11.58 -2.21
C ALA A 203 -25.01 -10.07 -2.48
N SER A 204 -26.03 -9.27 -2.09
CA SER A 204 -25.93 -7.82 -2.27
C SER A 204 -24.76 -7.27 -1.44
N PHE A 205 -23.86 -6.52 -2.08
CA PHE A 205 -22.71 -5.87 -1.44
C PHE A 205 -23.09 -5.00 -0.22
N PHE A 206 -24.28 -4.43 -0.24
CA PHE A 206 -24.81 -3.60 0.84
C PHE A 206 -25.47 -4.38 1.97
N SER A 207 -25.68 -5.70 1.84
CA SER A 207 -26.37 -6.53 2.83
C SER A 207 -25.68 -6.52 4.19
N ILE A 208 -24.35 -6.51 4.22
CA ILE A 208 -23.56 -6.51 5.45
C ILE A 208 -23.77 -5.24 6.30
N LEU A 209 -24.04 -4.09 5.66
CA LEU A 209 -24.30 -2.82 6.37
C LEU A 209 -25.70 -2.72 6.97
N ARG A 210 -26.62 -3.58 6.52
CA ARG A 210 -28.01 -3.66 7.04
C ARG A 210 -28.21 -4.82 7.99
N GLY A 211 -27.22 -5.70 8.13
CA GLY A 211 -27.28 -6.89 8.96
C GLY A 211 -26.70 -6.68 10.36
N PRO A 212 -26.69 -7.75 11.20
CA PRO A 212 -26.19 -7.71 12.57
C PRO A 212 -24.70 -7.36 12.66
N HIS A 213 -23.95 -7.51 11.58
CA HIS A 213 -22.50 -7.23 11.52
C HIS A 213 -22.16 -5.76 11.23
N ALA A 214 -23.15 -4.88 10.96
CA ALA A 214 -22.90 -3.48 10.58
C ALA A 214 -22.09 -2.71 11.64
N GLY A 215 -22.43 -2.89 12.92
CA GLY A 215 -21.70 -2.26 14.03
C GLY A 215 -20.24 -2.73 14.11
N ARG A 216 -20.00 -4.03 13.86
CA ARG A 216 -18.64 -4.60 13.84
C ARG A 216 -17.84 -4.08 12.64
N VAL A 217 -18.46 -3.96 11.46
CA VAL A 217 -17.83 -3.34 10.28
C VAL A 217 -17.45 -1.90 10.58
N ALA A 218 -18.34 -1.11 11.19
CA ALA A 218 -18.06 0.28 11.54
C ALA A 218 -16.91 0.39 12.55
N LEU A 219 -16.85 -0.48 13.55
CA LEU A 219 -15.79 -0.51 14.55
C LEU A 219 -14.43 -0.83 13.92
N VAL A 220 -14.37 -1.88 13.09
CA VAL A 220 -13.14 -2.27 12.38
C VAL A 220 -12.73 -1.15 11.41
N ALA A 221 -13.67 -0.54 10.69
CA ALA A 221 -13.41 0.60 9.80
C ALA A 221 -12.83 1.80 10.56
N THR A 222 -13.32 2.09 11.75
CA THR A 222 -12.80 3.17 12.60
C THR A 222 -11.34 2.91 12.97
N VAL A 223 -11.01 1.67 13.38
CA VAL A 223 -9.62 1.29 13.70
C VAL A 223 -8.71 1.40 12.46
N TRP A 224 -9.20 0.99 11.27
CA TRP A 224 -8.48 1.20 10.01
C TRP A 224 -8.27 2.68 9.71
N ALA A 225 -9.32 3.51 9.82
CA ALA A 225 -9.24 4.93 9.51
C ALA A 225 -8.23 5.66 10.41
N LEU A 226 -8.30 5.43 11.72
CA LEU A 226 -7.35 5.99 12.69
C LEU A 226 -5.91 5.54 12.40
N SER A 227 -5.70 4.25 12.14
CA SER A 227 -4.37 3.73 11.80
C SER A 227 -3.83 4.35 10.52
N TYR A 228 -4.67 4.54 9.52
CA TYR A 228 -4.27 5.12 8.25
C TYR A 228 -3.84 6.59 8.34
N VAL A 229 -4.36 7.37 9.29
CA VAL A 229 -3.92 8.76 9.48
C VAL A 229 -2.41 8.82 9.71
N CYS A 230 -1.89 8.00 10.61
CA CYS A 230 -0.47 7.96 10.91
C CYS A 230 0.33 7.22 9.82
N THR A 231 -0.09 6.00 9.42
CA THR A 231 0.70 5.17 8.51
C THR A 231 0.87 5.79 7.13
N GLN A 232 -0.13 6.55 6.65
CA GLN A 232 -0.06 7.25 5.37
C GLN A 232 0.89 8.44 5.42
N THR A 233 0.84 9.22 6.50
CA THR A 233 1.56 10.50 6.57
C THR A 233 3.02 10.35 7.00
N ALA A 234 3.32 9.33 7.83
CA ALA A 234 4.64 9.08 8.40
C ALA A 234 5.76 8.96 7.34
N VAL A 235 5.49 8.29 6.22
CA VAL A 235 6.48 8.09 5.16
C VAL A 235 6.30 9.13 4.04
N THR A 236 5.07 9.54 3.76
CA THR A 236 4.74 10.44 2.65
C THR A 236 5.45 11.79 2.76
N PHE A 237 5.47 12.38 3.94
CA PHE A 237 6.05 13.72 4.16
C PHE A 237 7.48 13.70 4.70
N TRP A 238 8.04 12.52 4.97
CA TRP A 238 9.34 12.41 5.61
C TRP A 238 10.47 13.03 4.77
N LYS A 239 10.43 12.83 3.45
CA LYS A 239 11.45 13.42 2.58
C LYS A 239 11.36 14.96 2.53
N ASP A 240 10.15 15.51 2.45
CA ASP A 240 9.93 16.97 2.49
C ASP A 240 10.44 17.56 3.81
N PHE A 241 10.12 16.91 4.94
CA PHE A 241 10.69 17.26 6.24
C PHE A 241 12.23 17.17 6.25
N ALA A 242 12.80 16.09 5.74
CA ALA A 242 14.24 15.86 5.74
C ALA A 242 15.02 16.94 4.97
N LEU A 243 14.49 17.37 3.81
CA LEU A 243 15.11 18.39 2.97
C LEU A 243 14.95 19.80 3.58
N HIS A 244 13.73 20.18 3.94
CA HIS A 244 13.42 21.57 4.29
C HIS A 244 13.55 21.91 5.80
N GLU A 245 13.39 20.93 6.70
CA GLU A 245 13.49 21.16 8.15
C GLU A 245 14.78 20.57 8.76
N ARG A 246 15.42 19.61 8.11
CA ARG A 246 16.67 18.99 8.55
C ARG A 246 17.86 19.30 7.65
N ASN A 247 17.64 20.00 6.53
CA ASN A 247 18.67 20.40 5.57
C ASN A 247 19.49 19.21 5.03
N LEU A 248 18.88 18.03 4.93
CA LEU A 248 19.51 16.89 4.28
C LEU A 248 19.53 17.11 2.77
N THR A 249 20.54 16.60 2.10
CA THR A 249 20.59 16.58 0.64
C THR A 249 19.63 15.51 0.09
N GLU A 250 19.26 15.64 -1.18
CA GLU A 250 18.45 14.64 -1.90
C GLU A 250 19.04 13.23 -1.77
N SER A 251 20.35 13.08 -1.90
CA SER A 251 21.04 11.80 -1.79
C SER A 251 21.01 11.24 -0.38
N GLU A 252 21.17 12.08 0.63
CA GLU A 252 21.11 11.66 2.03
C GLU A 252 19.71 11.23 2.45
N ALA A 253 18.69 11.97 2.02
CA ALA A 253 17.29 11.63 2.27
C ALA A 253 16.91 10.31 1.58
N GLY A 254 17.25 10.15 0.30
CA GLY A 254 17.01 8.92 -0.45
C GLY A 254 17.72 7.70 0.15
N LEU A 255 18.99 7.86 0.55
CA LEU A 255 19.74 6.80 1.22
C LEU A 255 19.13 6.43 2.58
N SER A 256 18.75 7.41 3.38
CA SER A 256 18.10 7.18 4.68
C SER A 256 16.81 6.38 4.53
N ILE A 257 15.96 6.71 3.54
CA ILE A 257 14.72 5.98 3.27
C ILE A 257 15.03 4.55 2.80
N SER A 258 15.99 4.38 1.91
CA SER A 258 16.36 3.05 1.39
C SER A 258 16.92 2.16 2.51
N VAL A 259 17.85 2.68 3.31
CA VAL A 259 18.43 1.96 4.47
C VAL A 259 17.35 1.63 5.51
N ALA A 260 16.47 2.58 5.82
CA ALA A 260 15.37 2.36 6.75
C ALA A 260 14.39 1.29 6.25
N ALA A 261 14.05 1.30 4.97
CA ALA A 261 13.17 0.31 4.37
C ALA A 261 13.80 -1.08 4.37
N VAL A 262 15.08 -1.20 4.02
CA VAL A 262 15.82 -2.48 4.10
C VAL A 262 15.89 -2.98 5.54
N GLY A 263 16.19 -2.10 6.50
CA GLY A 263 16.25 -2.44 7.93
C GLY A 263 14.90 -2.86 8.52
N ALA A 264 13.80 -2.34 7.99
CA ALA A 264 12.45 -2.71 8.42
C ALA A 264 12.00 -4.10 7.91
N LEU A 265 12.51 -4.59 6.76
CA LEU A 265 12.07 -5.85 6.15
C LEU A 265 12.11 -7.05 7.12
N PRO A 266 13.25 -7.37 7.79
CA PRO A 266 13.29 -8.53 8.70
C PRO A 266 12.32 -8.37 9.86
N LEU A 267 12.10 -7.15 10.37
CA LEU A 267 11.15 -6.88 11.45
C LEU A 267 9.71 -7.12 11.02
N VAL A 268 9.35 -6.75 9.79
CA VAL A 268 8.02 -6.99 9.21
C VAL A 268 7.75 -8.50 9.10
N PHE A 269 8.72 -9.30 8.66
CA PHE A 269 8.58 -10.76 8.64
C PHE A 269 8.38 -11.36 10.04
N LEU A 270 9.03 -10.80 11.06
CA LEU A 270 8.86 -11.23 12.44
C LEU A 270 7.48 -10.85 13.00
N ALA A 271 6.86 -9.74 12.54
CA ALA A 271 5.56 -9.29 13.04
C ALA A 271 4.48 -10.36 12.92
N GLY A 272 4.40 -11.08 11.80
CA GLY A 272 3.47 -12.20 11.64
C GLY A 272 3.68 -13.30 12.68
N LYS A 273 4.92 -13.73 12.89
CA LYS A 273 5.27 -14.72 13.91
C LYS A 273 4.96 -14.24 15.32
N MET A 274 5.16 -12.95 15.61
CA MET A 274 4.80 -12.36 16.92
C MET A 274 3.32 -12.49 17.20
N LEU A 275 2.45 -12.22 16.21
CA LEU A 275 1.00 -12.35 16.34
C LEU A 275 0.60 -13.82 16.63
N ASP A 276 1.25 -14.78 16.02
CA ASP A 276 0.97 -16.19 16.23
C ASP A 276 1.49 -16.70 17.58
N LEU A 277 2.66 -16.24 18.02
CA LEU A 277 3.29 -16.70 19.26
C LEU A 277 2.78 -16.00 20.51
N TRP A 278 2.50 -14.70 20.45
CA TRP A 278 2.17 -13.88 21.62
C TRP A 278 0.69 -13.48 21.67
N GLY A 279 -0.06 -13.73 20.59
CA GLY A 279 -1.47 -13.37 20.46
C GLY A 279 -1.66 -12.03 19.79
N ARG A 280 -2.91 -11.80 19.34
CA ARG A 280 -3.26 -10.61 18.55
C ARG A 280 -3.25 -9.35 19.41
N ARG A 281 -3.69 -9.41 20.67
CA ARG A 281 -3.75 -8.24 21.55
C ARG A 281 -2.35 -7.75 21.96
N LEU A 282 -1.47 -8.66 22.42
CA LEU A 282 -0.10 -8.27 22.79
C LEU A 282 0.72 -7.83 21.57
N GLY A 283 0.57 -8.55 20.45
CA GLY A 283 1.18 -8.14 19.18
C GLY A 283 0.72 -6.75 18.73
N ALA A 284 -0.58 -6.44 18.86
CA ALA A 284 -1.10 -5.10 18.59
C ALA A 284 -0.45 -4.05 19.51
N VAL A 285 -0.35 -4.30 20.82
CA VAL A 285 0.32 -3.36 21.76
C VAL A 285 1.72 -3.02 21.26
N ILE A 286 2.55 -4.03 20.99
CA ILE A 286 3.94 -3.81 20.57
C ILE A 286 4.01 -3.05 19.25
N ILE A 287 3.23 -3.45 18.25
CA ILE A 287 3.28 -2.87 16.91
C ILE A 287 2.73 -1.45 16.90
N PHE A 288 1.60 -1.18 17.56
CA PHE A 288 0.98 0.15 17.58
C PHE A 288 1.81 1.15 18.38
N VAL A 289 2.38 0.73 19.52
CA VAL A 289 3.31 1.55 20.30
C VAL A 289 4.58 1.83 19.49
N ALA A 290 5.17 0.81 18.85
CA ALA A 290 6.34 1.00 17.98
C ALA A 290 6.04 1.96 16.82
N THR A 291 4.85 1.89 16.23
CA THR A 291 4.42 2.82 15.17
C THR A 291 4.36 4.25 15.67
N SER A 292 3.72 4.48 16.82
CA SER A 292 3.59 5.82 17.41
C SER A 292 4.93 6.40 17.81
N LEU A 293 5.74 5.63 18.54
CA LEU A 293 7.07 6.07 18.97
C LEU A 293 8.02 6.26 17.78
N GLY A 294 8.01 5.31 16.83
CA GLY A 294 8.83 5.38 15.62
C GLY A 294 8.48 6.59 14.76
N THR A 295 7.19 6.86 14.55
CA THR A 295 6.74 8.03 13.78
C THR A 295 7.15 9.33 14.49
N SER A 296 6.88 9.46 15.77
CA SER A 296 7.30 10.66 16.53
C SER A 296 8.82 10.85 16.49
N ALA A 297 9.58 9.81 16.76
CA ALA A 297 11.04 9.88 16.73
C ALA A 297 11.60 10.21 15.34
N ALA A 298 10.98 9.69 14.24
CA ALA A 298 11.41 9.94 12.88
C ALA A 298 11.28 11.42 12.45
N TYR A 299 10.50 12.22 13.17
CA TYR A 299 10.33 13.65 12.90
C TYR A 299 10.94 14.54 14.00
N LEU A 300 11.23 14.00 15.18
CA LEU A 300 11.76 14.78 16.31
C LEU A 300 13.26 14.53 16.57
N ALA A 301 13.81 13.40 16.16
CA ALA A 301 15.22 13.07 16.38
C ALA A 301 16.17 14.08 15.72
N ALA A 302 17.32 14.27 16.35
CA ALA A 302 18.41 15.09 15.82
C ALA A 302 19.52 14.19 15.24
N GLY A 303 20.05 14.58 14.08
CA GLY A 303 21.14 13.86 13.41
C GLY A 303 20.67 12.73 12.50
N LYS A 304 21.49 12.47 11.45
CA LYS A 304 21.13 11.57 10.35
C LYS A 304 20.93 10.12 10.79
N VAL A 305 21.80 9.62 11.65
CA VAL A 305 21.76 8.23 12.12
C VAL A 305 20.51 7.96 12.94
N SER A 306 20.20 8.83 13.90
CA SER A 306 19.00 8.69 14.73
C SER A 306 17.71 8.88 13.94
N LEU A 307 17.67 9.79 12.96
CA LEU A 307 16.55 9.94 12.03
C LEU A 307 16.33 8.66 11.20
N THR A 308 17.41 8.08 10.65
CA THR A 308 17.32 6.85 9.85
C THR A 308 16.88 5.66 10.71
N ALA A 309 17.43 5.52 11.93
CA ALA A 309 17.03 4.48 12.85
C ALA A 309 15.55 4.61 13.27
N ALA A 310 15.10 5.82 13.60
CA ALA A 310 13.72 6.10 13.94
C ALA A 310 12.78 5.84 12.72
N LEU A 311 13.19 6.22 11.52
CA LEU A 311 12.45 5.95 10.29
C LEU A 311 12.33 4.44 10.03
N THR A 312 13.37 3.64 10.37
CA THR A 312 13.29 2.17 10.30
C THR A 312 12.15 1.64 11.16
N VAL A 313 12.04 2.13 12.40
CA VAL A 313 10.97 1.74 13.33
C VAL A 313 9.60 2.23 12.81
N ALA A 314 9.54 3.44 12.27
CA ALA A 314 8.32 3.98 11.68
C ALA A 314 7.83 3.13 10.49
N ILE A 315 8.72 2.79 9.54
CA ILE A 315 8.40 1.95 8.37
C ILE A 315 7.97 0.54 8.82
N PHE A 316 8.70 -0.05 9.77
CA PHE A 316 8.28 -1.31 10.37
C PHE A 316 6.86 -1.21 10.94
N GLY A 317 6.62 -0.25 11.81
CA GLY A 317 5.34 -0.09 12.50
C GLY A 317 4.19 0.15 11.53
N THR A 318 4.34 1.09 10.59
CA THR A 318 3.31 1.41 9.58
C THR A 318 2.95 0.21 8.70
N THR A 319 3.90 -0.68 8.42
CA THR A 319 3.67 -1.90 7.63
C THR A 319 3.08 -3.01 8.51
N ALA A 320 3.60 -3.20 9.72
CA ALA A 320 3.18 -4.26 10.64
C ALA A 320 1.75 -4.04 11.19
N ILE A 321 1.30 -2.79 11.36
CA ILE A 321 -0.10 -2.46 11.69
C ILE A 321 -1.07 -3.14 10.71
N LEU A 322 -0.76 -3.12 9.41
CA LEU A 322 -1.61 -3.72 8.39
C LEU A 322 -1.76 -5.24 8.62
N THR A 323 -0.71 -5.91 9.09
CA THR A 323 -0.75 -7.35 9.42
C THR A 323 -1.72 -7.62 10.57
N VAL A 324 -1.67 -6.80 11.64
CA VAL A 324 -2.61 -6.89 12.78
C VAL A 324 -4.05 -6.70 12.32
N LEU A 325 -4.30 -5.64 11.55
CA LEU A 325 -5.65 -5.29 11.11
C LEU A 325 -6.22 -6.31 10.11
N ASN A 326 -5.38 -6.87 9.24
CA ASN A 326 -5.76 -7.94 8.33
C ASN A 326 -6.13 -9.23 9.09
N ALA A 327 -5.39 -9.57 10.15
CA ALA A 327 -5.71 -10.72 10.99
C ALA A 327 -7.08 -10.54 11.64
N TYR A 328 -7.32 -9.43 12.34
CA TYR A 328 -8.63 -9.15 12.94
C TYR A 328 -9.75 -9.12 11.90
N ASN A 329 -9.51 -8.54 10.72
CA ASN A 329 -10.52 -8.50 9.67
C ASN A 329 -10.89 -9.91 9.16
N ALA A 330 -9.92 -10.83 9.11
CA ALA A 330 -10.17 -12.22 8.74
C ALA A 330 -10.87 -13.03 9.83
N GLU A 331 -10.56 -12.74 11.08
CA GLU A 331 -10.98 -13.52 12.26
C GLU A 331 -12.33 -13.06 12.86
N LEU A 332 -12.73 -11.80 12.66
CA LEU A 332 -13.96 -11.23 13.25
C LEU A 332 -15.22 -11.41 12.39
N PHE A 333 -15.12 -11.97 11.18
CA PHE A 333 -16.26 -12.12 10.28
C PHE A 333 -16.41 -13.54 9.75
N PRO A 334 -17.67 -14.03 9.62
CA PRO A 334 -17.95 -15.31 8.97
C PRO A 334 -17.36 -15.40 7.56
N THR A 335 -16.99 -16.59 7.13
CA THR A 335 -16.31 -16.84 5.87
C THR A 335 -17.05 -16.25 4.65
N GLU A 336 -18.39 -16.35 4.64
CA GLU A 336 -19.26 -15.86 3.56
C GLU A 336 -19.26 -14.32 3.46
N LEU A 337 -19.09 -13.61 4.58
CA LEU A 337 -19.15 -12.14 4.67
C LEU A 337 -17.77 -11.48 4.70
N ARG A 338 -16.70 -12.25 4.90
CA ARG A 338 -15.33 -11.75 5.14
C ARG A 338 -14.83 -10.81 4.03
N ALA A 339 -15.08 -11.16 2.77
CA ALA A 339 -14.66 -10.34 1.65
C ALA A 339 -15.40 -8.99 1.60
N ASP A 340 -16.71 -8.99 1.85
CA ASP A 340 -17.50 -7.76 1.88
C ASP A 340 -17.17 -6.92 3.12
N ALA A 341 -16.94 -7.58 4.28
CA ALA A 341 -16.47 -6.90 5.49
C ALA A 341 -15.13 -6.20 5.27
N PHE A 342 -14.18 -6.89 4.64
CA PHE A 342 -12.89 -6.29 4.29
C PHE A 342 -13.03 -5.10 3.33
N ALA A 343 -13.87 -5.25 2.31
CA ALA A 343 -14.12 -4.20 1.35
C ALA A 343 -14.70 -2.93 2.03
N TRP A 344 -15.69 -3.10 2.89
CA TRP A 344 -16.29 -1.98 3.60
C TRP A 344 -15.36 -1.42 4.68
N ALA A 345 -14.78 -2.26 5.53
CA ALA A 345 -13.98 -1.81 6.66
C ALA A 345 -12.64 -1.21 6.24
N ASN A 346 -11.92 -1.82 5.30
CA ASN A 346 -10.62 -1.34 4.86
C ASN A 346 -10.72 -0.42 3.63
N ASN A 347 -11.33 -0.92 2.51
CA ASN A 347 -11.17 -0.24 1.21
C ASN A 347 -12.10 0.97 1.02
N LEU A 348 -13.19 1.06 1.76
CA LEU A 348 -14.13 2.18 1.64
C LEU A 348 -14.12 3.06 2.90
N LEU A 349 -14.67 2.59 4.01
CA LEU A 349 -14.80 3.42 5.23
C LEU A 349 -13.45 3.72 5.88
N GLY A 350 -12.58 2.71 6.04
CA GLY A 350 -11.25 2.90 6.62
C GLY A 350 -10.34 3.78 5.77
N ARG A 351 -10.50 3.75 4.44
CA ARG A 351 -9.73 4.60 3.53
C ARG A 351 -10.02 6.09 3.67
N VAL A 352 -11.08 6.48 4.33
CA VAL A 352 -11.35 7.90 4.62
C VAL A 352 -10.18 8.53 5.39
N GLY A 353 -9.64 7.83 6.40
CA GLY A 353 -8.44 8.29 7.11
C GLY A 353 -7.21 8.42 6.19
N TYR A 354 -7.00 7.41 5.32
CA TYR A 354 -5.92 7.41 4.33
C TYR A 354 -6.01 8.60 3.35
N VAL A 355 -7.22 8.94 2.90
CA VAL A 355 -7.47 9.98 1.89
C VAL A 355 -7.39 11.37 2.50
N LEU A 356 -7.99 11.60 3.67
CA LEU A 356 -8.10 12.94 4.25
C LEU A 356 -6.88 13.36 5.07
N ALA A 357 -6.11 12.40 5.62
CA ALA A 357 -4.97 12.73 6.46
C ALA A 357 -3.93 13.63 5.78
N PRO A 358 -3.53 13.45 4.51
CA PRO A 358 -2.50 14.30 3.89
C PRO A 358 -2.87 15.78 3.84
N VAL A 359 -4.10 16.13 3.47
CA VAL A 359 -4.50 17.55 3.44
C VAL A 359 -4.60 18.12 4.85
N ALA A 360 -5.11 17.37 5.83
CA ALA A 360 -5.20 17.80 7.20
C ALA A 360 -3.80 18.03 7.83
N VAL A 361 -2.87 17.11 7.58
CA VAL A 361 -1.48 17.24 8.04
C VAL A 361 -0.76 18.38 7.31
N GLY A 362 -0.99 18.54 6.00
CA GLY A 362 -0.46 19.68 5.24
C GLY A 362 -0.95 21.03 5.80
N TRP A 363 -2.22 21.12 6.16
CA TRP A 363 -2.79 22.30 6.80
C TRP A 363 -2.16 22.60 8.17
N LEU A 364 -1.98 21.58 9.01
CA LEU A 364 -1.30 21.74 10.28
C LEU A 364 0.16 22.11 10.11
N ALA A 365 0.86 21.51 9.13
CA ALA A 365 2.25 21.81 8.82
C ALA A 365 2.46 23.22 8.28
N GLU A 366 1.47 23.81 7.60
CA GLU A 366 1.53 25.19 7.13
C GLU A 366 1.56 26.17 8.32
N GLN A 367 0.80 25.87 9.38
CA GLN A 367 0.72 26.71 10.57
C GLN A 367 1.83 26.44 11.61
N SER A 368 2.56 25.33 11.45
CA SER A 368 3.61 24.93 12.38
C SER A 368 4.85 24.43 11.63
N SER A 369 5.02 23.11 11.55
CA SER A 369 6.10 22.43 10.85
C SER A 369 5.69 21.00 10.49
N TRP A 370 6.41 20.36 9.54
CA TRP A 370 6.22 18.92 9.29
C TRP A 370 6.50 18.08 10.53
N SER A 371 7.53 18.48 11.33
CA SER A 371 7.87 17.82 12.58
C SER A 371 6.67 17.74 13.53
N VAL A 372 5.98 18.86 13.76
CA VAL A 372 4.83 18.94 14.66
C VAL A 372 3.62 18.22 14.05
N ALA A 373 3.32 18.52 12.80
CA ALA A 373 2.11 18.03 12.14
C ALA A 373 2.08 16.50 12.03
N VAL A 374 3.19 15.88 11.61
CA VAL A 374 3.24 14.42 11.46
C VAL A 374 3.40 13.73 12.81
N SER A 375 4.20 14.28 13.74
CA SER A 375 4.31 13.71 15.10
C SER A 375 2.97 13.69 15.83
N ALA A 376 2.11 14.68 15.60
CA ALA A 376 0.75 14.70 16.17
C ALA A 376 -0.09 13.50 15.68
N THR A 377 0.17 12.98 14.47
CA THR A 377 -0.56 11.81 13.96
C THR A 377 -0.27 10.53 14.74
N ALA A 378 0.82 10.47 15.49
CA ALA A 378 1.20 9.32 16.31
C ALA A 378 0.20 9.01 17.44
N VAL A 379 -0.68 9.94 17.78
CA VAL A 379 -1.79 9.69 18.73
C VAL A 379 -2.85 8.74 18.17
N PHE A 380 -3.08 8.73 16.86
CA PHE A 380 -4.16 7.96 16.27
C PHE A 380 -3.97 6.44 16.37
N PRO A 381 -2.77 5.86 16.15
CA PRO A 381 -2.55 4.44 16.46
C PRO A 381 -2.80 4.09 17.93
N MET A 382 -2.49 5.00 18.87
CA MET A 382 -2.76 4.76 20.31
C MET A 382 -4.27 4.74 20.61
N ILE A 383 -5.05 5.62 19.98
CA ILE A 383 -6.51 5.59 20.08
C ILE A 383 -7.06 4.30 19.47
N ALA A 384 -6.58 3.90 18.30
CA ALA A 384 -6.95 2.66 17.63
C ALA A 384 -6.61 1.42 18.51
N LEU A 385 -5.44 1.42 19.14
CA LEU A 385 -5.02 0.39 20.09
C LEU A 385 -5.99 0.33 21.30
N GLY A 386 -6.37 1.47 21.86
CA GLY A 386 -7.37 1.54 22.94
C GLY A 386 -8.68 0.88 22.56
N ILE A 387 -9.17 1.11 21.32
CA ILE A 387 -10.38 0.46 20.79
C ILE A 387 -10.16 -1.06 20.65
N ILE A 388 -9.02 -1.50 20.12
CA ILE A 388 -8.69 -2.93 19.98
C ILE A 388 -8.72 -3.60 21.36
N LEU A 389 -8.03 -3.03 22.34
CA LEU A 389 -7.95 -3.61 23.69
C LEU A 389 -9.30 -3.63 24.42
N ALA A 390 -10.17 -2.65 24.15
CA ALA A 390 -11.48 -2.55 24.79
C ALA A 390 -12.55 -3.43 24.13
N ARG A 391 -12.47 -3.65 22.80
CA ARG A 391 -13.59 -4.19 22.02
C ARG A 391 -13.29 -5.45 21.22
N PHE A 392 -12.01 -5.73 20.92
CA PHE A 392 -11.65 -6.90 20.11
C PHE A 392 -11.23 -8.05 21.02
N PRO A 393 -11.71 -9.28 20.75
CA PRO A 393 -11.33 -10.45 21.52
C PRO A 393 -9.88 -10.87 21.21
N GLU A 394 -9.27 -11.65 22.12
CA GLU A 394 -8.08 -12.41 21.75
C GLU A 394 -8.50 -13.62 20.92
N THR A 395 -7.95 -13.73 19.72
CA THR A 395 -8.33 -14.75 18.74
C THR A 395 -7.27 -15.82 18.53
N ARG A 396 -6.11 -15.71 19.22
CA ARG A 396 -5.03 -16.68 19.13
C ARG A 396 -5.51 -18.10 19.42
N GLY A 397 -5.21 -19.03 18.48
CA GLY A 397 -5.51 -20.46 18.65
C GLY A 397 -6.97 -20.83 18.63
N LYS A 398 -7.88 -19.89 18.26
CA LYS A 398 -9.29 -20.15 18.09
C LYS A 398 -9.61 -20.43 16.63
N GLU A 399 -10.58 -21.32 16.40
CA GLU A 399 -11.11 -21.53 15.06
C GLU A 399 -11.91 -20.31 14.60
N LEU A 400 -11.96 -20.09 13.29
CA LEU A 400 -12.60 -18.91 12.70
C LEU A 400 -14.10 -18.85 13.00
N GLU A 401 -14.75 -20.01 13.13
CA GLU A 401 -16.16 -20.15 13.46
C GLU A 401 -16.46 -19.71 14.90
N GLU A 402 -15.53 -19.91 15.83
CA GLU A 402 -15.68 -19.51 17.24
C GLU A 402 -15.56 -17.99 17.43
N THR A 403 -14.70 -17.35 16.63
CA THR A 403 -14.43 -15.90 16.75
C THR A 403 -15.43 -15.04 15.98
N ALA A 404 -16.06 -15.58 14.95
CA ALA A 404 -17.01 -14.87 14.11
C ALA A 404 -18.40 -14.70 14.77
N VAL A 405 -18.73 -15.54 15.76
CA VAL A 405 -20.05 -15.57 16.44
C VAL A 405 -20.12 -14.63 17.65
N THR A 406 -18.98 -14.27 18.25
CA THR A 406 -18.89 -13.35 19.39
C THR A 406 -18.79 -11.89 18.93
#